data_9edaa7a88a563a749b02ddf414d8e2c8
#
_entry.id   9edaa7a88a563a749b02ddf414d8e2c8
#
_cell.length_a   1.000
_cell.length_b   1.000
_cell.length_c   1.000
_cell.angle_alpha   90.00
_cell.angle_beta   90.00
_cell.angle_gamma   90.00
#
_symmetry.space_group_name_H-M   'P 1'
#
loop_
_entity.id
_entity.type
_entity.pdbx_description
1 polymer ?
#
loop_
_entity_poly.entity_id
_entity_poly.type
_entity_poly.pdbx_seq_one_letter_code
_entity_poly.pdbx_strand_id
1 'polypeptide(L)'
;WSRLPAPPAWEPAEAADCEAEIEQICERLDGILLDATAGEQPSLESIFEQAAQWGFGEESPGVRPTVWQSILFSTADNHAKLQPPPGYSDIAPPAGVSFSTYVGFMLQVARAYRATQSGDRQDRLRRLFLELDDHLVDQGWAAGHATGTMALFGYWAMSGYGPAYWLMREQLRAAGRLERASMALAWFYGAGAVTQTTTMKMHNAVLDWLHVLTPGRLLAILMMPDPCVRAAWLRQFSNWLAFAVGDNSPGLEGGIKADGSPFHHGGFYMAYSVGAYIQATRLLYVLSRTRFRVDAAAHAHLRASLLKTRLFSNLREWPPSLCGRGPGRGGLPVEAFAWLALAGTPTGDQAVDEDVARAYLRLHASLPATRLSERIADLGLNPEPAPEGHWDMNYGALAIHRRGEWAATAKGHSRYVWSHETYPGENMYGRYQSYGA
;
A
#
# COMPACT_ATOMS: atom_id res chain seq x y z
N TRP A 1 11.51 3.03 18.70
CA TRP A 1 10.06 3.03 18.54
C TRP A 1 9.34 3.20 19.88
N SER A 2 9.73 2.52 20.92
CA SER A 2 9.16 2.65 22.28
C SER A 2 9.33 4.04 22.92
N ARG A 3 10.09 4.94 22.30
CA ARG A 3 10.33 6.32 22.78
C ARG A 3 9.58 7.39 22.01
N LEU A 4 8.83 7.01 20.94
CA LEU A 4 7.96 7.97 20.28
C LEU A 4 6.75 8.23 21.15
N PRO A 5 6.36 9.49 21.36
CA PRO A 5 5.20 9.80 22.19
C PRO A 5 3.97 9.20 21.54
N ALA A 6 3.31 8.30 22.25
CA ALA A 6 1.98 7.86 21.84
C ALA A 6 1.02 9.05 21.95
N PRO A 7 0.02 9.15 21.07
CA PRO A 7 -1.04 10.13 21.26
C PRO A 7 -1.75 9.84 22.57
N PRO A 8 -2.15 10.87 23.34
CA PRO A 8 -2.94 10.65 24.55
C PRO A 8 -4.21 9.87 24.22
N ALA A 9 -4.54 8.88 25.02
CA ALA A 9 -5.76 8.11 24.85
C ALA A 9 -6.98 9.05 24.98
N TRP A 10 -8.03 8.73 24.25
CA TRP A 10 -9.30 9.47 24.36
C TRP A 10 -10.04 9.09 25.63
N GLU A 11 -10.92 9.97 26.08
CA GLU A 11 -11.84 9.63 27.17
C GLU A 11 -12.79 8.52 26.72
N PRO A 12 -13.21 7.61 27.65
CA PRO A 12 -14.07 6.47 27.28
C PRO A 12 -15.36 6.86 26.58
N ALA A 13 -16.00 7.97 26.96
CA ALA A 13 -17.20 8.45 26.33
C ALA A 13 -16.95 8.91 24.87
N GLU A 14 -15.84 9.59 24.62
CA GLU A 14 -15.44 10.03 23.27
C GLU A 14 -15.09 8.84 22.39
N ALA A 15 -14.40 7.85 22.92
CA ALA A 15 -14.06 6.62 22.20
C ALA A 15 -15.33 5.81 21.85
N ALA A 16 -16.27 5.68 22.79
CA ALA A 16 -17.54 5.00 22.56
C ALA A 16 -18.40 5.70 21.49
N ASP A 17 -18.37 7.02 21.43
CA ASP A 17 -19.13 7.84 20.46
C ASP A 17 -18.64 7.65 19.01
N CYS A 18 -17.46 7.12 18.80
CA CYS A 18 -16.91 6.86 17.45
C CYS A 18 -16.89 5.37 17.06
N GLU A 19 -17.30 4.46 17.91
CA GLU A 19 -17.18 3.02 17.65
C GLU A 19 -17.91 2.56 16.39
N ALA A 20 -19.11 3.08 16.14
CA ALA A 20 -19.86 2.79 14.91
C ALA A 20 -19.14 3.26 13.64
N GLU A 21 -18.42 4.37 13.70
CA GLU A 21 -17.61 4.85 12.58
C GLU A 21 -16.35 3.99 12.38
N ILE A 22 -15.75 3.51 13.46
CA ILE A 22 -14.62 2.58 13.41
C ILE A 22 -15.08 1.25 12.82
N GLU A 23 -16.26 0.75 13.20
CA GLU A 23 -16.83 -0.47 12.62
C GLU A 23 -17.07 -0.32 11.12
N GLN A 24 -17.60 0.81 10.67
CA GLN A 24 -17.75 1.12 9.24
C GLN A 24 -16.40 1.12 8.50
N ILE A 25 -15.33 1.62 9.12
CA ILE A 25 -13.97 1.55 8.58
C ILE A 25 -13.53 0.08 8.45
N CYS A 26 -13.76 -0.73 9.48
CA CYS A 26 -13.43 -2.15 9.48
C CYS A 26 -14.19 -2.93 8.39
N GLU A 27 -15.47 -2.69 8.21
CA GLU A 27 -16.30 -3.32 7.17
C GLU A 27 -15.79 -3.00 5.76
N ARG A 28 -15.40 -1.74 5.51
CA ARG A 28 -14.82 -1.34 4.22
C ARG A 28 -13.48 -2.01 3.95
N LEU A 29 -12.64 -2.14 4.97
CA LEU A 29 -11.38 -2.88 4.87
C LEU A 29 -11.61 -4.36 4.61
N ASP A 30 -12.55 -5.00 5.31
CA ASP A 30 -12.93 -6.39 5.07
C ASP A 30 -13.40 -6.57 3.62
N GLY A 31 -14.26 -5.68 3.11
CA GLY A 31 -14.70 -5.70 1.72
C GLY A 31 -13.54 -5.63 0.74
N ILE A 32 -12.62 -4.68 0.90
CA ILE A 32 -11.44 -4.54 0.03
C ILE A 32 -10.55 -5.79 0.08
N LEU A 33 -10.27 -6.31 1.27
CA LEU A 33 -9.35 -7.44 1.44
C LEU A 33 -9.94 -8.77 1.00
N LEU A 34 -11.26 -8.91 1.04
CA LEU A 34 -11.98 -10.10 0.55
C LEU A 34 -12.24 -10.01 -0.97
N ASP A 35 -12.55 -8.84 -1.50
CA ASP A 35 -12.76 -8.63 -2.95
C ASP A 35 -11.46 -8.79 -3.76
N ALA A 36 -10.32 -8.41 -3.20
CA ALA A 36 -9.00 -8.63 -3.82
C ALA A 36 -8.67 -10.12 -4.05
N THR A 37 -9.58 -11.03 -3.67
CA THR A 37 -9.41 -12.48 -3.76
C THR A 37 -10.17 -13.13 -4.90
N ALA A 38 -10.78 -12.38 -5.80
CA ALA A 38 -11.51 -12.92 -6.96
C ALA A 38 -10.63 -13.67 -7.99
N GLY A 39 -9.30 -13.79 -7.73
CA GLY A 39 -8.40 -14.73 -8.39
C GLY A 39 -8.58 -16.16 -7.85
N GLU A 40 -7.99 -17.14 -8.52
CA GLU A 40 -8.02 -18.54 -8.10
C GLU A 40 -7.49 -18.70 -6.67
N GLN A 41 -8.38 -19.00 -5.74
CA GLN A 41 -8.00 -19.42 -4.39
C GLN A 41 -7.52 -20.88 -4.46
N PRO A 42 -6.41 -21.22 -3.78
CA PRO A 42 -6.02 -22.62 -3.67
C PRO A 42 -7.14 -23.43 -3.02
N SER A 43 -7.28 -24.69 -3.44
CA SER A 43 -8.26 -25.58 -2.82
C SER A 43 -7.92 -25.82 -1.34
N LEU A 44 -8.91 -26.19 -0.54
CA LEU A 44 -8.65 -26.52 0.88
C LEU A 44 -7.69 -27.69 1.01
N GLU A 45 -7.77 -28.66 0.11
CA GLU A 45 -6.87 -29.80 0.05
C GLU A 45 -5.42 -29.33 -0.16
N SER A 46 -5.18 -28.45 -1.14
CA SER A 46 -3.86 -27.88 -1.40
C SER A 46 -3.29 -27.10 -0.21
N ILE A 47 -4.14 -26.37 0.51
CA ILE A 47 -3.73 -25.67 1.74
C ILE A 47 -3.27 -26.67 2.81
N PHE A 48 -4.05 -27.75 3.03
CA PHE A 48 -3.69 -28.74 4.04
C PHE A 48 -2.48 -29.59 3.64
N GLU A 49 -2.30 -29.89 2.35
CA GLU A 49 -1.10 -30.56 1.83
C GLU A 49 0.14 -29.70 2.03
N GLN A 50 0.07 -28.41 1.72
CA GLN A 50 1.18 -27.48 1.97
C GLN A 50 1.50 -27.37 3.46
N ALA A 51 0.49 -27.30 4.31
CA ALA A 51 0.67 -27.29 5.76
C ALA A 51 1.39 -28.54 6.24
N ALA A 52 0.96 -29.72 5.78
CA ALA A 52 1.58 -31.00 6.12
C ALA A 52 3.03 -31.09 5.65
N GLN A 53 3.34 -30.61 4.45
CA GLN A 53 4.73 -30.52 3.96
C GLN A 53 5.62 -29.67 4.86
N TRP A 54 5.05 -28.63 5.47
CA TRP A 54 5.74 -27.75 6.40
C TRP A 54 5.68 -28.18 7.86
N GLY A 55 5.20 -29.38 8.16
CA GLY A 55 5.17 -29.90 9.53
C GLY A 55 4.08 -29.30 10.42
N PHE A 56 2.99 -28.81 9.84
CA PHE A 56 1.82 -28.31 10.57
C PHE A 56 0.64 -29.26 10.45
N GLY A 57 -0.15 -29.39 11.55
CA GLY A 57 -1.29 -30.31 11.65
C GLY A 57 -0.94 -31.60 12.42
N GLU A 58 -2.01 -32.33 12.83
CA GLU A 58 -1.93 -33.42 13.82
C GLU A 58 -1.10 -34.65 13.38
N GLU A 59 -0.94 -34.89 12.06
CA GLU A 59 -0.23 -36.09 11.54
C GLU A 59 0.80 -35.68 10.46
N SER A 60 1.53 -34.61 10.69
CA SER A 60 2.39 -34.08 9.66
C SER A 60 3.77 -34.76 9.63
N PRO A 61 4.19 -35.32 8.48
CA PRO A 61 5.55 -35.88 8.32
C PRO A 61 6.62 -34.80 8.13
N GLY A 62 6.22 -33.53 7.91
CA GLY A 62 7.11 -32.45 7.57
C GLY A 62 7.86 -31.89 8.78
N VAL A 63 8.91 -31.12 8.48
CA VAL A 63 9.67 -30.35 9.47
C VAL A 63 9.32 -28.89 9.33
N ARG A 64 9.00 -28.22 10.45
CA ARG A 64 8.66 -26.80 10.44
C ARG A 64 9.80 -25.96 9.87
N PRO A 65 9.55 -25.13 8.85
CA PRO A 65 10.61 -24.43 8.16
C PRO A 65 11.18 -23.30 9.00
N THR A 66 12.46 -23.03 8.86
CA THR A 66 13.04 -21.76 9.29
C THR A 66 12.44 -20.64 8.45
N VAL A 67 11.86 -19.63 9.09
CA VAL A 67 11.34 -18.43 8.42
C VAL A 67 12.42 -17.36 8.42
N TRP A 68 12.92 -17.03 7.25
CA TRP A 68 14.02 -16.09 7.12
C TRP A 68 13.66 -14.86 6.28
N GLN A 69 14.25 -13.76 6.62
CA GLN A 69 14.29 -12.56 5.79
C GLN A 69 15.65 -11.91 5.93
N SER A 70 16.27 -11.66 4.80
CA SER A 70 17.52 -10.93 4.77
C SER A 70 17.62 -10.10 3.50
N ILE A 71 18.05 -8.87 3.64
CA ILE A 71 18.42 -8.01 2.51
C ILE A 71 19.56 -8.66 1.70
N LEU A 72 20.50 -9.29 2.39
CA LEU A 72 21.68 -9.88 1.77
C LEU A 72 21.35 -11.01 0.80
N PHE A 73 20.21 -11.67 1.01
CA PHE A 73 19.76 -12.79 0.17
C PHE A 73 18.69 -12.39 -0.86
N SER A 74 18.31 -11.11 -0.91
CA SER A 74 17.19 -10.70 -1.78
C SER A 74 17.51 -10.75 -3.27
N THR A 75 18.78 -10.59 -3.66
CA THR A 75 19.27 -10.78 -5.03
C THR A 75 20.78 -11.07 -5.03
N ALA A 76 21.23 -11.87 -5.98
CA ALA A 76 22.67 -12.08 -6.24
C ALA A 76 23.41 -10.75 -6.51
N ASP A 77 22.73 -9.78 -7.14
CA ASP A 77 23.25 -8.44 -7.42
C ASP A 77 23.53 -7.62 -6.15
N ASN A 78 22.68 -7.71 -5.15
CA ASN A 78 22.90 -6.99 -3.88
C ASN A 78 24.07 -7.60 -3.11
N HIS A 79 24.23 -8.90 -3.18
CA HIS A 79 25.36 -9.59 -2.58
C HIS A 79 26.71 -9.15 -3.21
N ALA A 80 26.75 -9.04 -4.53
CA ALA A 80 27.92 -8.55 -5.25
C ALA A 80 28.23 -7.06 -4.95
N LYS A 81 27.21 -6.23 -4.75
CA LYS A 81 27.36 -4.79 -4.48
C LYS A 81 27.83 -4.48 -3.07
N LEU A 82 27.44 -5.27 -2.09
CA LEU A 82 27.84 -5.06 -0.69
C LEU A 82 29.26 -5.52 -0.39
N GLN A 83 29.93 -6.20 -1.33
CA GLN A 83 31.25 -6.78 -1.15
C GLN A 83 31.38 -7.42 0.25
N PRO A 84 30.65 -8.52 0.52
CA PRO A 84 30.70 -9.12 1.83
C PRO A 84 32.15 -9.46 2.19
N PRO A 85 32.51 -9.41 3.49
CA PRO A 85 33.84 -9.76 3.92
C PRO A 85 34.28 -11.12 3.35
N PRO A 86 35.58 -11.34 3.10
CA PRO A 86 36.07 -12.63 2.63
C PRO A 86 35.54 -13.76 3.52
N GLY A 87 34.99 -14.81 2.89
CA GLY A 87 34.35 -15.94 3.57
C GLY A 87 32.83 -15.84 3.71
N TYR A 88 32.21 -14.72 3.32
CA TYR A 88 30.73 -14.55 3.32
C TYR A 88 30.13 -14.63 1.90
N SER A 89 30.96 -14.72 0.86
CA SER A 89 30.52 -14.80 -0.54
C SER A 89 29.68 -16.03 -0.86
N ASP A 90 29.79 -17.09 -0.06
CA ASP A 90 29.16 -18.38 -0.31
C ASP A 90 27.98 -18.68 0.63
N ILE A 91 27.48 -17.68 1.34
CA ILE A 91 26.32 -17.86 2.21
C ILE A 91 25.07 -17.97 1.33
N ALA A 92 24.67 -19.20 1.07
CA ALA A 92 23.35 -19.48 0.53
C ALA A 92 22.24 -19.03 1.49
N PRO A 93 21.04 -18.66 0.99
CA PRO A 93 19.89 -18.46 1.86
C PRO A 93 19.73 -19.66 2.81
N PRO A 94 19.40 -19.43 4.09
CA PRO A 94 19.14 -20.53 5.02
C PRO A 94 18.13 -21.52 4.43
N ALA A 95 18.27 -22.80 4.73
CA ALA A 95 17.24 -23.76 4.42
C ALA A 95 15.93 -23.34 5.09
N GLY A 96 14.81 -23.37 4.36
CA GLY A 96 13.52 -22.94 4.87
C GLY A 96 12.75 -22.10 3.85
N VAL A 97 11.91 -21.21 4.35
CA VAL A 97 11.05 -20.36 3.51
C VAL A 97 11.26 -18.87 3.80
N SER A 98 11.12 -18.05 2.78
CA SER A 98 11.17 -16.62 2.98
C SER A 98 9.95 -16.14 3.80
N PHE A 99 10.11 -15.05 4.55
CA PHE A 99 9.01 -14.43 5.28
C PHE A 99 7.82 -14.11 4.35
N SER A 100 8.09 -13.61 3.15
CA SER A 100 7.04 -13.33 2.16
C SER A 100 6.23 -14.58 1.79
N THR A 101 6.90 -15.69 1.54
CA THR A 101 6.26 -16.97 1.24
C THR A 101 5.43 -17.47 2.43
N TYR A 102 5.99 -17.37 3.63
CA TYR A 102 5.33 -17.82 4.84
C TYR A 102 4.06 -17.03 5.14
N VAL A 103 4.15 -15.70 5.19
CA VAL A 103 2.97 -14.85 5.45
C VAL A 103 1.98 -14.83 4.29
N GLY A 104 2.45 -15.09 3.07
CA GLY A 104 1.57 -15.34 1.92
C GLY A 104 0.71 -16.57 2.11
N PHE A 105 1.28 -17.65 2.63
CA PHE A 105 0.53 -18.85 2.99
C PHE A 105 -0.43 -18.59 4.16
N MET A 106 0.00 -17.88 5.20
CA MET A 106 -0.92 -17.46 6.28
C MET A 106 -2.11 -16.68 5.74
N LEU A 107 -1.91 -15.81 4.75
CA LEU A 107 -2.99 -15.06 4.11
C LEU A 107 -3.95 -16.00 3.34
N GLN A 108 -3.44 -17.01 2.65
CA GLN A 108 -4.29 -18.02 1.99
C GLN A 108 -5.16 -18.77 3.01
N VAL A 109 -4.58 -19.20 4.13
CA VAL A 109 -5.30 -19.84 5.24
C VAL A 109 -6.38 -18.91 5.81
N ALA A 110 -6.05 -17.64 6.05
CA ALA A 110 -7.00 -16.66 6.58
C ALA A 110 -8.18 -16.40 5.63
N ARG A 111 -7.91 -16.31 4.34
CA ARG A 111 -8.94 -16.17 3.30
C ARG A 111 -9.83 -17.38 3.19
N ALA A 112 -9.24 -18.58 3.17
CA ALA A 112 -9.99 -19.82 3.17
C ALA A 112 -10.88 -19.95 4.41
N TYR A 113 -10.36 -19.54 5.58
CA TYR A 113 -11.16 -19.49 6.81
C TYR A 113 -12.39 -18.57 6.66
N ARG A 114 -12.22 -17.37 6.10
CA ARG A 114 -13.31 -16.41 5.89
C ARG A 114 -14.31 -16.85 4.82
N ALA A 115 -13.87 -17.64 3.84
CA ALA A 115 -14.73 -18.19 2.78
C ALA A 115 -15.44 -19.48 3.16
N THR A 116 -14.93 -20.21 4.16
CA THR A 116 -15.50 -21.50 4.59
C THR A 116 -16.64 -21.27 5.59
N GLN A 117 -17.77 -21.93 5.36
CA GLN A 117 -18.86 -21.94 6.32
C GLN A 117 -18.46 -22.72 7.59
N SER A 118 -19.18 -22.47 8.70
CA SER A 118 -18.92 -23.10 10.01
C SER A 118 -18.84 -24.64 9.91
N GLY A 119 -17.99 -25.25 10.74
CA GLY A 119 -17.81 -26.70 10.85
C GLY A 119 -16.34 -27.10 10.96
N ASP A 120 -16.07 -28.40 10.91
CA ASP A 120 -14.76 -29.00 11.14
C ASP A 120 -13.64 -28.40 10.24
N ARG A 121 -13.96 -28.08 8.98
CA ARG A 121 -13.00 -27.51 8.05
C ARG A 121 -12.58 -26.10 8.47
N GLN A 122 -13.53 -25.29 8.89
CA GLN A 122 -13.23 -23.93 9.39
C GLN A 122 -12.42 -23.98 10.69
N ASP A 123 -12.77 -24.89 11.61
CA ASP A 123 -12.01 -25.10 12.83
C ASP A 123 -10.59 -25.60 12.58
N ARG A 124 -10.41 -26.45 11.58
CA ARG A 124 -9.08 -26.91 11.16
C ARG A 124 -8.24 -25.76 10.60
N LEU A 125 -8.81 -24.88 9.77
CA LEU A 125 -8.13 -23.68 9.27
C LEU A 125 -7.77 -22.70 10.39
N ARG A 126 -8.67 -22.53 11.36
CA ARG A 126 -8.41 -21.72 12.55
C ARG A 126 -7.22 -22.26 13.35
N ARG A 127 -7.21 -23.55 13.66
CA ARG A 127 -6.08 -24.19 14.37
C ARG A 127 -4.79 -24.04 13.60
N LEU A 128 -4.81 -24.31 12.29
CA LEU A 128 -3.65 -24.16 11.43
C LEU A 128 -3.09 -22.72 11.47
N PHE A 129 -3.95 -21.70 11.37
CA PHE A 129 -3.49 -20.31 11.45
C PHE A 129 -2.81 -20.01 12.78
N LEU A 130 -3.38 -20.48 13.90
CA LEU A 130 -2.82 -20.27 15.23
C LEU A 130 -1.49 -21.00 15.43
N GLU A 131 -1.31 -22.19 14.83
CA GLU A 131 -0.02 -22.90 14.84
C GLU A 131 1.04 -22.15 14.00
N LEU A 132 0.66 -21.61 12.85
CA LEU A 132 1.54 -20.78 12.03
C LEU A 132 1.96 -19.49 12.77
N ASP A 133 1.03 -18.83 13.48
CA ASP A 133 1.31 -17.68 14.32
C ASP A 133 2.30 -18.01 15.45
N ASP A 134 2.08 -19.12 16.19
CA ASP A 134 2.98 -19.54 17.24
C ASP A 134 4.39 -19.82 16.71
N HIS A 135 4.48 -20.56 15.61
CA HIS A 135 5.76 -20.83 14.98
C HIS A 135 6.50 -19.56 14.54
N LEU A 136 5.78 -18.59 13.98
CA LEU A 136 6.35 -17.30 13.59
C LEU A 136 6.93 -16.55 14.79
N VAL A 137 6.20 -16.56 15.91
CA VAL A 137 6.65 -15.96 17.17
C VAL A 137 7.85 -16.70 17.76
N ASP A 138 7.86 -18.04 17.71
CA ASP A 138 8.98 -18.87 18.17
C ASP A 138 10.26 -18.62 17.36
N GLN A 139 10.11 -18.23 16.08
CA GLN A 139 11.21 -17.79 15.22
C GLN A 139 11.67 -16.34 15.53
N GLY A 140 11.07 -15.68 16.52
CA GLY A 140 11.43 -14.33 16.95
C GLY A 140 10.70 -13.20 16.20
N TRP A 141 9.69 -13.50 15.41
CA TRP A 141 8.90 -12.48 14.68
C TRP A 141 7.88 -11.81 15.62
N ALA A 142 8.34 -10.91 16.45
CA ALA A 142 7.57 -10.21 17.46
C ALA A 142 7.95 -8.72 17.51
N ALA A 143 7.23 -7.94 18.29
CA ALA A 143 7.60 -6.55 18.54
C ALA A 143 9.01 -6.44 19.14
N GLY A 144 9.81 -5.52 18.61
CA GLY A 144 11.21 -5.36 19.01
C GLY A 144 12.21 -6.19 18.20
N HIS A 145 11.75 -7.08 17.34
CA HIS A 145 12.62 -7.89 16.49
C HIS A 145 13.38 -7.03 15.45
N ALA A 146 14.65 -7.32 15.23
CA ALA A 146 15.49 -6.54 14.31
C ALA A 146 15.23 -6.83 12.83
N THR A 147 14.59 -7.96 12.52
CA THR A 147 14.38 -8.41 11.14
C THR A 147 13.24 -7.65 10.48
N GLY A 148 13.46 -7.10 9.32
CA GLY A 148 12.41 -6.62 8.43
C GLY A 148 11.98 -5.18 8.57
N THR A 149 12.07 -4.56 9.73
CA THR A 149 11.50 -3.22 9.97
C THR A 149 12.16 -2.10 9.17
N MET A 150 13.44 -2.26 8.85
CA MET A 150 14.23 -1.26 8.14
C MET A 150 14.92 -1.81 6.89
N ALA A 151 14.71 -3.07 6.59
CA ALA A 151 15.25 -3.67 5.42
C ALA A 151 14.55 -3.10 4.19
N LEU A 152 15.27 -2.31 3.40
CA LEU A 152 14.74 -1.63 2.22
C LEU A 152 13.97 -2.56 1.27
N PHE A 153 14.30 -3.84 1.27
CA PHE A 153 13.63 -4.88 0.48
C PHE A 153 12.67 -5.75 1.31
N GLY A 154 12.71 -5.62 2.63
CA GLY A 154 11.86 -6.41 3.53
C GLY A 154 10.42 -5.94 3.60
N TYR A 155 10.18 -4.67 3.40
CA TYR A 155 8.83 -4.14 3.47
C TYR A 155 7.91 -4.65 2.36
N TRP A 156 8.44 -4.98 1.17
CA TRP A 156 7.67 -5.63 0.11
C TRP A 156 7.15 -7.02 0.52
N ALA A 157 7.95 -7.73 1.31
CA ALA A 157 7.57 -9.04 1.82
C ALA A 157 6.43 -8.99 2.83
N MET A 158 6.15 -7.83 3.43
CA MET A 158 5.16 -7.66 4.47
C MET A 158 3.73 -7.48 3.94
N SER A 159 3.53 -7.41 2.63
CA SER A 159 2.22 -7.15 2.01
C SER A 159 1.12 -8.14 2.42
N GLY A 160 1.46 -9.40 2.70
CA GLY A 160 0.53 -10.42 3.19
C GLY A 160 0.35 -10.46 4.71
N TYR A 161 1.29 -9.90 5.47
CA TYR A 161 1.33 -10.04 6.93
C TYR A 161 0.15 -9.37 7.62
N GLY A 162 -0.04 -8.07 7.40
CA GLY A 162 -1.17 -7.34 7.97
C GLY A 162 -2.54 -7.91 7.57
N PRO A 163 -2.82 -8.13 6.27
CA PRO A 163 -4.07 -8.73 5.83
C PRO A 163 -4.36 -10.10 6.44
N ALA A 164 -3.35 -10.98 6.60
CA ALA A 164 -3.55 -12.30 7.21
C ALA A 164 -4.03 -12.17 8.66
N TYR A 165 -3.36 -11.35 9.44
CA TYR A 165 -3.71 -11.12 10.85
C TYR A 165 -5.04 -10.38 10.99
N TRP A 166 -5.31 -9.41 10.13
CA TRP A 166 -6.56 -8.69 10.12
C TRP A 166 -7.77 -9.60 9.88
N LEU A 167 -7.70 -10.47 8.89
CA LEU A 167 -8.79 -11.41 8.59
C LEU A 167 -9.05 -12.40 9.72
N MET A 168 -8.03 -12.68 10.55
CA MET A 168 -8.11 -13.60 11.69
C MET A 168 -8.18 -12.88 13.06
N ARG A 169 -8.40 -11.56 13.09
CA ARG A 169 -8.37 -10.75 14.30
C ARG A 169 -9.29 -11.24 15.43
N GLU A 170 -10.49 -11.73 15.07
CA GLU A 170 -11.44 -12.24 16.06
C GLU A 170 -10.96 -13.58 16.67
N GLN A 171 -10.32 -14.42 15.87
CA GLN A 171 -9.75 -15.68 16.31
C GLN A 171 -8.51 -15.46 17.19
N LEU A 172 -7.72 -14.47 16.85
CA LEU A 172 -6.60 -14.03 17.68
C LEU A 172 -7.09 -13.45 19.02
N ARG A 173 -8.19 -12.68 19.01
CA ARG A 173 -8.83 -12.18 20.22
C ARG A 173 -9.33 -13.31 21.10
N ALA A 174 -10.07 -14.24 20.53
CA ALA A 174 -10.60 -15.41 21.26
C ALA A 174 -9.49 -16.31 21.83
N ALA A 175 -8.33 -16.35 21.17
CA ALA A 175 -7.14 -17.08 21.65
C ALA A 175 -6.24 -16.27 22.62
N GLY A 176 -6.59 -15.03 22.97
CA GLY A 176 -5.77 -14.16 23.83
C GLY A 176 -4.50 -13.65 23.18
N ARG A 177 -4.43 -13.60 21.84
CA ARG A 177 -3.23 -13.26 21.05
C ARG A 177 -3.30 -11.90 20.37
N LEU A 178 -4.44 -11.22 20.40
CA LEU A 178 -4.67 -10.00 19.63
C LEU A 178 -3.67 -8.88 19.99
N GLU A 179 -3.40 -8.66 21.26
CA GLU A 179 -2.46 -7.64 21.71
C GLU A 179 -1.04 -7.89 21.17
N ARG A 180 -0.54 -9.12 21.34
CA ARG A 180 0.75 -9.54 20.81
C ARG A 180 0.83 -9.32 19.28
N ALA A 181 -0.19 -9.71 18.55
CA ALA A 181 -0.28 -9.57 17.11
C ALA A 181 -0.32 -8.09 16.67
N SER A 182 -1.13 -7.27 17.34
CA SER A 182 -1.20 -5.82 17.08
C SER A 182 0.15 -5.14 17.31
N MET A 183 0.84 -5.46 18.41
CA MET A 183 2.17 -4.92 18.69
C MET A 183 3.21 -5.34 17.65
N ALA A 184 3.20 -6.60 17.21
CA ALA A 184 4.10 -7.09 16.19
C ALA A 184 3.86 -6.36 14.84
N LEU A 185 2.61 -6.22 14.41
CA LEU A 185 2.25 -5.46 13.21
C LEU A 185 2.65 -3.99 13.33
N ALA A 186 2.37 -3.34 14.47
CA ALA A 186 2.74 -1.96 14.70
C ALA A 186 4.26 -1.75 14.61
N TRP A 187 5.03 -2.72 15.11
CA TRP A 187 6.48 -2.72 15.00
C TRP A 187 6.95 -2.86 13.55
N PHE A 188 6.48 -3.88 12.81
CA PHE A 188 6.92 -4.17 11.45
C PHE A 188 6.53 -3.10 10.44
N TYR A 189 5.33 -2.54 10.56
CA TYR A 189 4.89 -1.45 9.68
C TYR A 189 5.35 -0.07 10.14
N GLY A 190 5.99 0.01 11.31
CA GLY A 190 6.43 1.28 11.88
C GLY A 190 5.27 2.22 12.18
N ALA A 191 4.22 1.74 12.83
CA ALA A 191 3.03 2.54 13.13
C ALA A 191 3.34 3.82 13.91
N GLY A 192 4.37 3.82 14.77
CA GLY A 192 4.83 5.00 15.49
C GLY A 192 5.24 6.18 14.59
N ALA A 193 5.57 5.94 13.32
CA ALA A 193 5.92 7.02 12.38
C ALA A 193 4.75 7.98 12.12
N VAL A 194 3.50 7.58 12.37
CA VAL A 194 2.33 8.48 12.21
C VAL A 194 2.34 9.65 13.19
N THR A 195 3.15 9.60 14.24
CA THR A 195 3.33 10.71 15.17
C THR A 195 4.40 11.72 14.74
N GLN A 196 5.09 11.46 13.60
CA GLN A 196 6.22 12.25 13.15
C GLN A 196 6.09 12.66 11.68
N THR A 197 5.67 13.89 11.43
CA THR A 197 5.60 14.45 10.07
C THR A 197 6.97 14.82 9.51
N THR A 198 7.91 15.25 10.36
CA THR A 198 9.26 15.67 9.94
C THR A 198 10.11 14.53 9.38
N THR A 199 9.95 13.31 9.90
CA THR A 199 10.72 12.14 9.44
C THR A 199 10.38 11.77 7.99
N MET A 200 9.17 12.02 7.54
CA MET A 200 8.76 11.80 6.14
C MET A 200 9.50 12.70 5.16
N LYS A 201 9.68 13.97 5.51
CA LYS A 201 10.37 14.94 4.64
C LYS A 201 11.82 14.55 4.39
N MET A 202 12.48 13.99 5.39
CA MET A 202 13.92 13.66 5.33
C MET A 202 14.26 12.48 4.43
N HIS A 203 13.31 11.61 4.08
CA HIS A 203 13.64 10.33 3.46
C HIS A 203 13.33 10.20 1.97
N ASN A 204 12.76 11.23 1.32
CA ASN A 204 12.36 11.15 -0.11
C ASN A 204 11.56 9.90 -0.50
N ALA A 205 10.99 9.19 0.47
CA ALA A 205 10.37 7.89 0.31
C ALA A 205 8.87 7.89 0.64
N VAL A 206 8.22 9.06 0.67
CA VAL A 206 6.80 9.20 1.05
C VAL A 206 5.91 8.31 0.18
N LEU A 207 6.18 8.23 -1.12
CA LEU A 207 5.38 7.42 -2.05
C LEU A 207 5.51 5.92 -1.74
N ASP A 208 6.72 5.45 -1.40
CA ASP A 208 6.90 4.06 -0.96
C ASP A 208 6.17 3.80 0.37
N TRP A 209 6.23 4.73 1.30
CA TRP A 209 5.54 4.57 2.57
C TRP A 209 4.03 4.52 2.40
N LEU A 210 3.46 5.38 1.56
CA LEU A 210 2.05 5.33 1.21
C LEU A 210 1.68 3.98 0.58
N HIS A 211 2.52 3.48 -0.34
CA HIS A 211 2.28 2.22 -1.03
C HIS A 211 2.38 1.00 -0.11
N VAL A 212 3.49 0.87 0.62
CA VAL A 212 3.87 -0.41 1.25
C VAL A 212 3.54 -0.48 2.73
N LEU A 213 3.76 0.61 3.48
CA LEU A 213 3.66 0.57 4.93
C LEU A 213 2.31 1.07 5.46
N THR A 214 1.73 2.06 4.80
CA THR A 214 0.56 2.78 5.35
C THR A 214 -0.68 1.89 5.50
N PRO A 215 -1.03 0.99 4.55
CA PRO A 215 -2.14 0.08 4.78
C PRO A 215 -1.96 -0.80 6.01
N GLY A 216 -0.75 -1.36 6.19
CA GLY A 216 -0.43 -2.18 7.36
C GLY A 216 -0.44 -1.41 8.68
N ARG A 217 -0.07 -0.13 8.67
CA ARG A 217 -0.19 0.75 9.85
C ARG A 217 -1.63 0.91 10.29
N LEU A 218 -2.55 1.13 9.34
CA LEU A 218 -3.97 1.21 9.64
C LEU A 218 -4.49 -0.09 10.26
N LEU A 219 -4.16 -1.24 9.68
CA LEU A 219 -4.56 -2.54 10.21
C LEU A 219 -4.05 -2.75 11.63
N ALA A 220 -2.77 -2.44 11.89
CA ALA A 220 -2.18 -2.54 13.23
C ALA A 220 -2.89 -1.64 14.26
N ILE A 221 -3.23 -0.42 13.88
CA ILE A 221 -3.95 0.53 14.75
C ILE A 221 -5.36 0.03 15.05
N LEU A 222 -6.10 -0.43 14.06
CA LEU A 222 -7.47 -0.93 14.25
C LEU A 222 -7.52 -2.24 15.05
N MET A 223 -6.43 -2.98 15.11
CA MET A 223 -6.29 -4.19 15.94
C MET A 223 -5.90 -3.89 17.40
N MET A 224 -5.63 -2.65 17.78
CA MET A 224 -5.35 -2.29 19.18
C MET A 224 -6.55 -2.65 20.06
N PRO A 225 -6.36 -3.39 21.17
CA PRO A 225 -7.48 -3.89 21.98
C PRO A 225 -8.20 -2.78 22.76
N ASP A 226 -7.47 -1.77 23.24
CA ASP A 226 -8.04 -0.64 23.97
C ASP A 226 -8.72 0.35 23.02
N PRO A 227 -10.03 0.59 23.15
CA PRO A 227 -10.78 1.48 22.24
C PRO A 227 -10.34 2.95 22.34
N CYS A 228 -9.94 3.42 23.52
CA CYS A 228 -9.49 4.79 23.74
C CYS A 228 -8.14 5.05 23.05
N VAL A 229 -7.23 4.09 23.18
CA VAL A 229 -5.93 4.10 22.52
C VAL A 229 -6.13 3.97 21.01
N ARG A 230 -6.96 3.03 20.56
CA ARG A 230 -7.28 2.82 19.14
C ARG A 230 -7.81 4.07 18.45
N ALA A 231 -8.80 4.74 19.05
CA ALA A 231 -9.39 5.97 18.52
C ALA A 231 -8.34 7.10 18.41
N ALA A 232 -7.52 7.28 19.43
CA ALA A 232 -6.46 8.29 19.44
C ALA A 232 -5.42 8.04 18.32
N TRP A 233 -4.98 6.80 18.18
CA TRP A 233 -4.03 6.42 17.11
C TRP A 233 -4.66 6.54 15.73
N LEU A 234 -5.94 6.22 15.57
CA LEU A 234 -6.65 6.36 14.30
C LEU A 234 -6.77 7.82 13.89
N ARG A 235 -7.07 8.73 14.83
CA ARG A 235 -7.04 10.17 14.59
C ARG A 235 -5.66 10.63 14.15
N GLN A 236 -4.63 10.18 14.85
CA GLN A 236 -3.25 10.53 14.50
C GLN A 236 -2.84 9.99 13.14
N PHE A 237 -3.28 8.77 12.79
CA PHE A 237 -3.10 8.20 11.46
C PHE A 237 -3.76 9.06 10.37
N SER A 238 -5.00 9.51 10.59
CA SER A 238 -5.71 10.38 9.66
C SER A 238 -4.96 11.71 9.43
N ASN A 239 -4.50 12.34 10.51
CA ASN A 239 -3.71 13.57 10.43
C ASN A 239 -2.38 13.36 9.68
N TRP A 240 -1.72 12.24 9.94
CA TRP A 240 -0.50 11.86 9.24
C TRP A 240 -0.75 11.58 7.76
N LEU A 241 -1.84 10.88 7.41
CA LEU A 241 -2.21 10.62 6.03
C LEU A 241 -2.52 11.93 5.28
N ALA A 242 -3.26 12.85 5.91
CA ALA A 242 -3.51 14.18 5.38
C ALA A 242 -2.21 14.94 5.09
N PHE A 243 -1.25 14.88 6.01
CA PHE A 243 0.08 15.44 5.79
C PHE A 243 0.82 14.76 4.62
N ALA A 244 0.74 13.43 4.52
CA ALA A 244 1.44 12.65 3.50
C ALA A 244 0.95 12.94 2.07
N VAL A 245 -0.34 13.17 1.90
CA VAL A 245 -0.95 13.43 0.57
C VAL A 245 -1.18 14.92 0.29
N GLY A 246 -0.94 15.79 1.27
CA GLY A 246 -1.09 17.24 1.16
C GLY A 246 0.11 17.92 0.51
N ASP A 247 -0.01 19.22 0.30
CA ASP A 247 1.07 20.09 -0.22
C ASP A 247 2.10 20.44 0.87
N ASN A 248 2.90 19.46 1.26
CA ASN A 248 3.89 19.59 2.33
C ASN A 248 5.30 19.19 1.90
N SER A 249 5.58 19.13 0.60
CA SER A 249 6.81 18.58 0.04
C SER A 249 7.59 19.65 -0.75
N PRO A 250 8.36 20.51 -0.09
CA PRO A 250 9.12 21.59 -0.75
C PRO A 250 10.33 21.06 -1.53
N GLY A 251 10.79 21.84 -2.48
CA GLY A 251 12.03 21.59 -3.23
C GLY A 251 12.05 20.22 -3.89
N LEU A 252 13.11 19.42 -3.66
CA LEU A 252 13.30 18.09 -4.22
C LEU A 252 12.82 16.95 -3.28
N GLU A 253 12.24 17.27 -2.14
CA GLU A 253 11.71 16.26 -1.21
C GLU A 253 10.64 15.39 -1.87
N GLY A 254 10.55 14.13 -1.47
CA GLY A 254 9.52 13.19 -1.94
C GLY A 254 8.11 13.59 -1.51
N GLY A 255 7.11 13.16 -2.27
CA GLY A 255 5.71 13.46 -2.03
C GLY A 255 5.03 14.13 -3.22
N ILE A 256 3.84 14.65 -3.02
CA ILE A 256 3.09 15.37 -4.06
C ILE A 256 3.39 16.86 -3.96
N LYS A 257 3.83 17.47 -5.05
CA LYS A 257 4.16 18.91 -5.12
C LYS A 257 2.90 19.76 -5.26
N ALA A 258 3.02 21.07 -4.98
CA ALA A 258 1.92 22.02 -5.11
C ALA A 258 1.22 22.00 -6.47
N ASP A 259 1.96 21.72 -7.54
CA ASP A 259 1.42 21.55 -8.89
C ASP A 259 0.86 20.15 -9.20
N GLY A 260 0.87 19.25 -8.22
CA GLY A 260 0.43 17.87 -8.35
C GLY A 260 1.50 16.90 -8.88
N SER A 261 2.73 17.34 -9.11
CA SER A 261 3.83 16.47 -9.56
C SER A 261 4.20 15.47 -8.47
N PRO A 262 4.19 14.16 -8.73
CA PRO A 262 4.65 13.16 -7.78
C PRO A 262 6.17 13.06 -7.81
N PHE A 263 6.81 13.25 -6.65
CA PHE A 263 8.26 13.21 -6.48
C PHE A 263 8.71 12.06 -5.60
N HIS A 264 9.74 11.36 -6.05
CA HIS A 264 10.41 10.30 -5.31
C HIS A 264 11.89 10.32 -5.66
N HIS A 265 12.78 10.04 -4.72
CA HIS A 265 14.23 10.08 -4.90
C HIS A 265 14.77 11.39 -5.53
N GLY A 266 14.12 12.52 -5.24
CA GLY A 266 14.56 13.83 -5.70
C GLY A 266 14.11 14.21 -7.13
N GLY A 267 13.20 13.47 -7.75
CA GLY A 267 12.70 13.75 -9.10
C GLY A 267 11.23 13.40 -9.32
N PHE A 268 10.71 13.81 -10.47
CA PHE A 268 9.39 13.39 -10.94
C PHE A 268 9.38 11.88 -11.20
N TYR A 269 8.42 11.14 -10.62
CA TYR A 269 8.58 9.69 -10.54
C TYR A 269 7.24 8.92 -10.60
N MET A 270 6.71 8.72 -11.81
CA MET A 270 5.44 8.01 -11.98
C MET A 270 5.51 6.53 -11.60
N ALA A 271 6.63 5.84 -11.87
CA ALA A 271 6.74 4.40 -11.60
C ALA A 271 6.51 4.02 -10.13
N TYR A 272 6.90 4.89 -9.19
CA TYR A 272 6.66 4.67 -7.76
C TYR A 272 5.32 5.24 -7.29
N SER A 273 4.75 6.16 -8.07
CA SER A 273 3.51 6.85 -7.68
C SER A 273 2.27 5.99 -7.84
N VAL A 274 2.29 5.00 -8.75
CA VAL A 274 1.14 4.13 -9.04
C VAL A 274 0.60 3.47 -7.78
N GLY A 275 1.46 2.75 -7.06
CA GLY A 275 1.08 2.08 -5.82
C GLY A 275 0.67 3.07 -4.73
N ALA A 276 1.35 4.22 -4.65
CA ALA A 276 1.01 5.27 -3.70
C ALA A 276 -0.40 5.84 -3.94
N TYR A 277 -0.74 6.15 -5.20
CA TYR A 277 -2.10 6.62 -5.54
C TYR A 277 -3.16 5.58 -5.22
N ILE A 278 -2.94 4.30 -5.58
CA ILE A 278 -3.91 3.24 -5.29
C ILE A 278 -4.16 3.14 -3.78
N GLN A 279 -3.11 3.08 -2.99
CA GLN A 279 -3.27 2.89 -1.54
C GLN A 279 -3.79 4.17 -0.85
N ALA A 280 -3.31 5.35 -1.24
CA ALA A 280 -3.81 6.60 -0.66
C ALA A 280 -5.31 6.78 -0.92
N THR A 281 -5.78 6.53 -2.16
CA THR A 281 -7.20 6.68 -2.49
C THR A 281 -8.08 5.62 -1.84
N ARG A 282 -7.59 4.38 -1.70
CA ARG A 282 -8.25 3.34 -0.88
C ARG A 282 -8.41 3.78 0.57
N LEU A 283 -7.35 4.34 1.15
CA LEU A 283 -7.39 4.82 2.53
C LEU A 283 -8.34 6.02 2.70
N LEU A 284 -8.37 6.95 1.73
CA LEU A 284 -9.36 8.03 1.73
C LEU A 284 -10.79 7.46 1.67
N TYR A 285 -11.05 6.46 0.81
CA TYR A 285 -12.34 5.78 0.76
C TYR A 285 -12.69 5.08 2.08
N VAL A 286 -11.74 4.36 2.66
CA VAL A 286 -11.94 3.63 3.92
C VAL A 286 -12.32 4.60 5.05
N LEU A 287 -11.64 5.75 5.15
CA LEU A 287 -11.89 6.77 6.18
C LEU A 287 -13.03 7.74 5.84
N SER A 288 -13.53 7.74 4.60
CA SER A 288 -14.56 8.69 4.15
C SER A 288 -15.83 8.60 4.99
N ARG A 289 -16.54 9.73 5.11
CA ARG A 289 -17.82 9.82 5.83
C ARG A 289 -17.75 9.38 7.30
N THR A 290 -16.58 9.53 7.90
CA THR A 290 -16.34 9.36 9.34
C THR A 290 -15.61 10.59 9.87
N ARG A 291 -15.58 10.76 11.18
CA ARG A 291 -14.75 11.80 11.82
C ARG A 291 -13.25 11.63 11.58
N PHE A 292 -12.83 10.45 11.12
CA PHE A 292 -11.43 10.13 10.79
C PHE A 292 -11.06 10.41 9.33
N ARG A 293 -11.94 11.01 8.54
CA ARG A 293 -11.60 11.41 7.16
C ARG A 293 -10.43 12.40 7.16
N VAL A 294 -9.61 12.38 6.13
CA VAL A 294 -8.57 13.41 5.94
C VAL A 294 -9.22 14.77 5.71
N ASP A 295 -8.49 15.85 6.01
CA ASP A 295 -9.00 17.19 5.79
C ASP A 295 -9.25 17.50 4.30
N ALA A 296 -10.12 18.49 4.05
CA ALA A 296 -10.56 18.84 2.70
C ALA A 296 -9.41 19.30 1.79
N ALA A 297 -8.41 20.01 2.33
CA ALA A 297 -7.29 20.53 1.55
C ALA A 297 -6.39 19.39 1.07
N ALA A 298 -6.05 18.44 1.96
CA ALA A 298 -5.25 17.27 1.61
C ALA A 298 -5.97 16.37 0.59
N HIS A 299 -7.28 16.15 0.77
CA HIS A 299 -8.09 15.40 -0.18
C HIS A 299 -8.13 16.10 -1.54
N ALA A 300 -8.37 17.40 -1.59
CA ALA A 300 -8.36 18.18 -2.82
C ALA A 300 -7.00 18.15 -3.54
N HIS A 301 -5.91 18.18 -2.77
CA HIS A 301 -4.56 18.11 -3.33
C HIS A 301 -4.27 16.75 -3.99
N LEU A 302 -4.58 15.64 -3.31
CA LEU A 302 -4.47 14.30 -3.90
C LEU A 302 -5.37 14.14 -5.14
N ARG A 303 -6.61 14.64 -5.07
CA ARG A 303 -7.55 14.64 -6.20
C ARG A 303 -6.97 15.38 -7.41
N ALA A 304 -6.48 16.58 -7.21
CA ALA A 304 -5.90 17.39 -8.28
C ALA A 304 -4.68 16.69 -8.90
N SER A 305 -3.81 16.11 -8.08
CA SER A 305 -2.65 15.35 -8.54
C SER A 305 -3.04 14.13 -9.37
N LEU A 306 -3.95 13.30 -8.88
CA LEU A 306 -4.41 12.10 -9.60
C LEU A 306 -5.08 12.48 -10.93
N LEU A 307 -5.95 13.48 -10.94
CA LEU A 307 -6.60 13.96 -12.16
C LEU A 307 -5.60 14.50 -13.19
N LYS A 308 -4.45 15.07 -12.77
CA LYS A 308 -3.40 15.50 -13.71
C LYS A 308 -2.72 14.34 -14.42
N THR A 309 -2.64 13.15 -13.79
CA THR A 309 -1.96 12.02 -14.43
C THR A 309 -2.59 11.61 -15.76
N ARG A 310 -3.90 11.76 -15.93
CA ARG A 310 -4.61 11.46 -17.18
C ARG A 310 -4.34 12.47 -18.30
N LEU A 311 -3.80 13.64 -17.97
CA LEU A 311 -3.53 14.68 -18.96
C LEU A 311 -2.27 14.37 -19.76
N PHE A 312 -1.22 13.86 -19.13
CA PHE A 312 0.04 13.49 -19.79
C PHE A 312 0.07 12.03 -20.28
N SER A 313 -0.99 11.28 -20.10
CA SER A 313 -1.06 9.89 -20.52
C SER A 313 -1.86 9.74 -21.81
N ASN A 314 -1.39 8.87 -22.72
CA ASN A 314 -2.17 8.44 -23.87
C ASN A 314 -3.14 7.35 -23.38
N LEU A 315 -4.37 7.76 -23.09
CA LEU A 315 -5.38 7.01 -22.36
C LEU A 315 -4.83 6.53 -21.00
N ARG A 316 -4.06 5.46 -20.95
CA ARG A 316 -3.51 4.85 -19.71
C ARG A 316 -1.99 4.82 -19.64
N GLU A 317 -1.31 4.97 -20.77
CA GLU A 317 0.14 4.89 -20.84
C GLU A 317 0.77 6.28 -20.79
N TRP A 318 1.71 6.50 -19.90
CA TRP A 318 2.51 7.73 -19.91
C TRP A 318 3.77 7.57 -20.77
N PRO A 319 4.32 8.68 -21.28
CA PRO A 319 5.60 8.66 -21.99
C PRO A 319 6.72 8.08 -21.11
N PRO A 320 7.65 7.28 -21.67
CA PRO A 320 8.78 6.72 -20.91
C PRO A 320 9.61 7.75 -20.14
N SER A 321 9.69 8.99 -20.67
CA SER A 321 10.36 10.12 -20.03
C SER A 321 9.79 10.52 -18.66
N LEU A 322 8.56 10.11 -18.32
CA LEU A 322 7.90 10.41 -17.06
C LEU A 322 8.01 9.28 -16.03
N CYS A 323 8.60 8.17 -16.42
CA CYS A 323 8.65 6.99 -15.57
C CYS A 323 9.48 7.20 -14.29
N GLY A 324 10.57 7.96 -14.40
CA GLY A 324 11.55 8.17 -13.31
C GLY A 324 12.63 7.10 -13.28
N ARG A 325 12.29 5.82 -13.53
CA ARG A 325 13.20 4.68 -13.64
C ARG A 325 12.49 3.52 -14.35
N GLY A 326 13.21 2.80 -15.21
CA GLY A 326 12.69 1.64 -15.89
C GLY A 326 11.57 2.00 -16.89
N PRO A 327 11.93 2.46 -18.09
CA PRO A 327 11.00 3.08 -19.04
C PRO A 327 9.86 2.18 -19.53
N GLY A 328 9.97 0.88 -19.35
CA GLY A 328 8.91 -0.09 -19.67
C GLY A 328 7.91 -0.32 -18.50
N ARG A 329 8.00 0.45 -17.41
CA ARG A 329 7.13 0.25 -16.25
C ARG A 329 5.95 1.19 -16.28
N GLY A 330 4.76 0.62 -16.45
CA GLY A 330 3.55 1.14 -15.88
C GLY A 330 2.58 1.80 -16.84
N GLY A 331 1.37 1.80 -16.36
CA GLY A 331 0.22 2.53 -16.84
C GLY A 331 -0.42 3.28 -15.67
N LEU A 332 -1.39 4.13 -15.96
CA LEU A 332 -2.14 4.87 -14.95
C LEU A 332 -2.72 3.93 -13.88
N PRO A 333 -2.74 4.38 -12.63
CA PRO A 333 -3.42 3.67 -11.56
C PRO A 333 -4.94 3.83 -11.70
N VAL A 334 -5.54 3.20 -12.73
CA VAL A 334 -6.97 3.37 -13.07
C VAL A 334 -7.86 3.10 -11.86
N GLU A 335 -7.54 2.08 -11.10
CA GLU A 335 -8.25 1.71 -9.86
C GLU A 335 -8.28 2.86 -8.83
N ALA A 336 -7.23 3.68 -8.77
CA ALA A 336 -7.18 4.81 -7.84
C ALA A 336 -8.28 5.85 -8.12
N PHE A 337 -8.66 6.03 -9.39
CA PHE A 337 -9.77 6.93 -9.74
C PHE A 337 -11.11 6.40 -9.18
N ALA A 338 -11.35 5.11 -9.25
CA ALA A 338 -12.57 4.53 -8.70
C ALA A 338 -12.64 4.69 -7.17
N TRP A 339 -11.55 4.36 -6.47
CA TRP A 339 -11.51 4.53 -5.02
C TRP A 339 -11.68 5.98 -4.58
N LEU A 340 -11.05 6.91 -5.31
CA LEU A 340 -11.17 8.33 -5.01
C LEU A 340 -12.59 8.85 -5.30
N ALA A 341 -13.23 8.42 -6.39
CA ALA A 341 -14.61 8.74 -6.68
C ALA A 341 -15.55 8.30 -5.55
N LEU A 342 -15.38 7.08 -5.05
CA LEU A 342 -16.16 6.52 -3.94
C LEU A 342 -15.82 7.11 -2.57
N ALA A 343 -14.68 7.78 -2.43
CA ALA A 343 -14.35 8.54 -1.23
C ALA A 343 -15.20 9.81 -1.09
N GLY A 344 -15.84 10.27 -2.17
CA GLY A 344 -16.64 11.47 -2.22
C GLY A 344 -15.84 12.73 -2.53
N THR A 345 -16.52 13.89 -2.44
CA THR A 345 -15.87 15.19 -2.67
C THR A 345 -14.95 15.58 -1.51
N PRO A 346 -13.94 16.44 -1.76
CA PRO A 346 -13.04 16.92 -0.70
C PRO A 346 -13.74 17.58 0.48
N THR A 347 -14.83 18.30 0.25
CA THR A 347 -15.67 18.92 1.30
C THR A 347 -16.52 17.89 2.04
N GLY A 348 -16.80 16.74 1.40
CA GLY A 348 -17.62 15.67 1.94
C GLY A 348 -19.13 15.94 1.81
N ASP A 349 -19.51 16.94 1.04
CA ASP A 349 -20.90 17.29 0.72
C ASP A 349 -21.56 16.28 -0.23
N GLN A 350 -20.78 15.57 -1.03
CA GLN A 350 -21.26 14.50 -1.90
C GLN A 350 -20.55 13.18 -1.57
N ALA A 351 -21.32 12.09 -1.58
CA ALA A 351 -20.83 10.74 -1.30
C ALA A 351 -19.98 10.16 -2.44
N VAL A 352 -20.10 10.72 -3.64
CA VAL A 352 -19.35 10.37 -4.84
C VAL A 352 -18.80 11.63 -5.49
N ASP A 353 -17.53 11.59 -5.89
CA ASP A 353 -16.94 12.62 -6.74
C ASP A 353 -17.21 12.24 -8.21
N GLU A 354 -18.22 12.86 -8.80
CA GLU A 354 -18.68 12.54 -10.14
C GLU A 354 -17.62 12.84 -11.22
N ASP A 355 -16.82 13.91 -11.08
CA ASP A 355 -15.78 14.23 -12.06
C ASP A 355 -14.72 13.13 -12.10
N VAL A 356 -14.32 12.61 -10.93
CA VAL A 356 -13.37 11.50 -10.83
C VAL A 356 -13.98 10.20 -11.34
N ALA A 357 -15.28 9.97 -11.09
CA ALA A 357 -16.00 8.80 -11.61
C ALA A 357 -16.09 8.83 -13.14
N ARG A 358 -16.39 9.98 -13.74
CA ARG A 358 -16.41 10.15 -15.22
C ARG A 358 -15.04 9.94 -15.83
N ALA A 359 -13.96 10.42 -15.19
CA ALA A 359 -12.58 10.14 -15.60
C ALA A 359 -12.27 8.64 -15.53
N TYR A 360 -12.68 7.97 -14.44
CA TYR A 360 -12.54 6.51 -14.32
C TYR A 360 -13.24 5.78 -15.46
N LEU A 361 -14.50 6.10 -15.76
CA LEU A 361 -15.28 5.44 -16.82
C LEU A 361 -14.58 5.53 -18.18
N ARG A 362 -14.00 6.69 -18.52
CA ARG A 362 -13.22 6.83 -19.76
C ARG A 362 -11.97 5.95 -19.75
N LEU A 363 -11.23 5.96 -18.64
CA LEU A 363 -9.98 5.20 -18.51
C LEU A 363 -10.21 3.68 -18.47
N HIS A 364 -11.35 3.24 -17.94
CA HIS A 364 -11.67 1.82 -17.76
C HIS A 364 -12.36 1.18 -18.98
N ALA A 365 -12.83 1.94 -19.95
CA ALA A 365 -13.76 1.51 -21.01
C ALA A 365 -13.39 0.22 -21.77
N SER A 366 -12.10 -0.17 -21.80
CA SER A 366 -11.62 -1.38 -22.48
C SER A 366 -10.96 -2.39 -21.54
N LEU A 367 -11.15 -2.25 -20.21
CA LEU A 367 -10.63 -3.16 -19.22
C LEU A 367 -11.70 -4.18 -18.82
N PRO A 368 -11.29 -5.37 -18.33
CA PRO A 368 -12.24 -6.35 -17.79
C PRO A 368 -13.07 -5.77 -16.66
N ALA A 369 -14.32 -6.18 -16.58
CA ALA A 369 -15.20 -5.79 -15.48
C ALA A 369 -14.69 -6.34 -14.15
N THR A 370 -14.84 -5.54 -13.11
CA THR A 370 -14.54 -5.88 -11.73
C THR A 370 -15.68 -5.39 -10.85
N ARG A 371 -15.85 -5.92 -9.64
CA ARG A 371 -16.85 -5.39 -8.69
C ARG A 371 -16.72 -3.87 -8.48
N LEU A 372 -15.49 -3.37 -8.48
CA LEU A 372 -15.25 -1.95 -8.35
C LEU A 372 -15.77 -1.17 -9.57
N SER A 373 -15.54 -1.69 -10.79
CA SER A 373 -16.05 -1.07 -12.01
C SER A 373 -17.58 -1.13 -12.12
N GLU A 374 -18.19 -2.22 -11.67
CA GLU A 374 -19.63 -2.36 -11.59
C GLU A 374 -20.24 -1.31 -10.65
N ARG A 375 -19.67 -1.12 -9.46
CA ARG A 375 -20.10 -0.07 -8.52
C ARG A 375 -20.06 1.35 -9.10
N ILE A 376 -19.07 1.66 -9.96
CA ILE A 376 -19.00 2.96 -10.63
C ILE A 376 -20.00 3.02 -11.81
N ALA A 377 -20.18 1.93 -12.54
CA ALA A 377 -21.16 1.85 -13.63
C ALA A 377 -22.61 2.04 -13.13
N ASP A 378 -22.94 1.49 -11.96
CA ASP A 378 -24.25 1.61 -11.31
C ASP A 378 -24.63 3.06 -10.97
N LEU A 379 -23.66 3.99 -10.97
CA LEU A 379 -23.93 5.43 -10.82
C LEU A 379 -24.64 6.05 -12.02
N GLY A 380 -24.70 5.35 -13.17
CA GLY A 380 -25.38 5.83 -14.38
C GLY A 380 -24.72 7.06 -15.02
N LEU A 381 -23.44 7.34 -14.72
CA LEU A 381 -22.72 8.50 -15.24
C LEU A 381 -22.15 8.20 -16.65
N ASN A 382 -22.06 9.23 -17.47
CA ASN A 382 -21.33 9.13 -18.73
C ASN A 382 -19.83 9.38 -18.51
N PRO A 383 -18.94 8.69 -19.29
CA PRO A 383 -17.52 9.00 -19.28
C PRO A 383 -17.23 10.46 -19.60
N GLU A 384 -16.17 11.03 -19.03
CA GLU A 384 -15.69 12.35 -19.46
C GLU A 384 -15.24 12.31 -20.93
N PRO A 385 -15.33 13.42 -21.69
CA PRO A 385 -14.68 13.54 -22.99
C PRO A 385 -13.15 13.48 -22.84
N ALA A 386 -12.44 13.22 -23.93
CA ALA A 386 -10.98 13.33 -23.93
C ALA A 386 -10.58 14.75 -23.50
N PRO A 387 -9.63 14.92 -22.57
CA PRO A 387 -9.20 16.26 -22.15
C PRO A 387 -8.54 17.00 -23.31
N GLU A 388 -8.88 18.27 -23.49
CA GLU A 388 -8.24 19.16 -24.46
C GLU A 388 -7.73 20.42 -23.76
N GLY A 389 -6.57 20.91 -24.15
CA GLY A 389 -5.98 22.12 -23.59
C GLY A 389 -4.46 22.04 -23.45
N HIS A 390 -3.94 22.99 -22.67
CA HIS A 390 -2.54 23.10 -22.32
C HIS A 390 -2.38 23.21 -20.80
N TRP A 391 -1.43 22.45 -20.24
CA TRP A 391 -1.15 22.43 -18.81
C TRP A 391 0.35 22.36 -18.54
N ASP A 392 0.74 22.94 -17.44
CA ASP A 392 2.10 22.90 -16.95
C ASP A 392 2.17 22.22 -15.56
N MET A 393 3.25 21.48 -15.36
CA MET A 393 3.65 20.95 -14.06
C MET A 393 5.07 21.43 -13.78
N ASN A 394 5.19 22.58 -13.15
CA ASN A 394 6.45 23.33 -13.04
C ASN A 394 7.51 22.59 -12.22
N TYR A 395 7.13 21.91 -11.13
CA TYR A 395 8.06 21.08 -10.38
C TYR A 395 8.58 19.92 -11.22
N GLY A 396 7.72 19.31 -12.02
CA GLY A 396 8.08 18.26 -12.95
C GLY A 396 8.82 18.75 -14.19
N ALA A 397 8.93 20.06 -14.41
CA ALA A 397 9.40 20.67 -15.67
C ALA A 397 8.67 20.04 -16.88
N LEU A 398 7.36 19.89 -16.79
CA LEU A 398 6.52 19.19 -17.75
C LEU A 398 5.48 20.13 -18.32
N ALA A 399 5.46 20.28 -19.65
CA ALA A 399 4.40 20.91 -20.40
C ALA A 399 3.58 19.84 -21.13
N ILE A 400 2.27 20.03 -21.19
CA ILE A 400 1.33 19.08 -21.77
C ILE A 400 0.40 19.84 -22.71
N HIS A 401 0.22 19.32 -23.92
CA HIS A 401 -0.77 19.85 -24.85
C HIS A 401 -1.58 18.71 -25.45
N ARG A 402 -2.91 18.86 -25.42
CA ARG A 402 -3.84 17.85 -25.96
C ARG A 402 -4.85 18.50 -26.89
N ARG A 403 -5.10 17.83 -28.01
CA ARG A 403 -6.13 18.23 -28.99
C ARG A 403 -6.67 17.01 -29.72
N GLY A 404 -7.99 16.79 -29.60
CA GLY A 404 -8.62 15.60 -30.17
C GLY A 404 -7.97 14.32 -29.59
N GLU A 405 -7.51 13.43 -30.46
CA GLU A 405 -6.95 12.15 -30.08
C GLU A 405 -5.44 12.17 -29.80
N TRP A 406 -4.76 13.29 -30.02
CA TRP A 406 -3.34 13.37 -29.81
C TRP A 406 -2.95 14.17 -28.55
N ALA A 407 -1.81 13.82 -28.00
CA ALA A 407 -1.19 14.52 -26.90
C ALA A 407 0.31 14.68 -27.16
N ALA A 408 0.83 15.84 -26.81
CA ALA A 408 2.27 16.10 -26.78
C ALA A 408 2.69 16.48 -25.38
N THR A 409 3.84 15.96 -24.94
CA THR A 409 4.46 16.31 -23.68
C THR A 409 5.90 16.73 -23.91
N ALA A 410 6.33 17.77 -23.21
CA ALA A 410 7.72 18.20 -23.20
C ALA A 410 8.23 18.13 -21.76
N LYS A 411 9.18 17.24 -21.50
CA LYS A 411 9.82 17.05 -20.19
C LYS A 411 11.21 17.69 -20.18
N GLY A 412 11.34 18.77 -19.43
CA GLY A 412 12.63 19.41 -19.18
C GLY A 412 13.43 18.70 -18.06
N HIS A 413 14.73 18.94 -18.04
CA HIS A 413 15.61 18.56 -16.93
C HIS A 413 16.75 19.57 -16.75
N SER A 414 17.29 19.59 -15.55
CA SER A 414 18.41 20.46 -15.19
C SER A 414 19.15 19.86 -13.99
N ARG A 415 20.14 20.57 -13.48
CA ARG A 415 20.78 20.17 -12.21
C ARG A 415 19.83 20.20 -11.00
N TYR A 416 18.68 20.84 -11.11
CA TYR A 416 17.65 20.93 -10.05
C TYR A 416 16.46 20.02 -10.28
N VAL A 417 16.22 19.60 -11.50
CA VAL A 417 15.14 18.68 -11.87
C VAL A 417 15.77 17.53 -12.65
N TRP A 418 15.93 16.41 -11.99
CA TRP A 418 16.57 15.25 -12.60
C TRP A 418 15.71 14.66 -13.70
N SER A 419 16.35 14.16 -14.74
CA SER A 419 15.65 13.51 -15.83
C SER A 419 15.11 12.14 -15.41
N HIS A 420 15.93 11.35 -14.74
CA HIS A 420 15.62 9.97 -14.33
C HIS A 420 16.68 9.45 -13.35
N GLU A 421 16.33 8.39 -12.65
CA GLU A 421 17.26 7.60 -11.85
C GLU A 421 17.87 6.48 -12.70
N THR A 422 19.18 6.26 -12.58
CA THR A 422 19.89 5.19 -13.26
C THR A 422 20.63 4.30 -12.28
N TYR A 423 20.75 3.02 -12.62
CA TYR A 423 21.71 2.15 -11.99
C TYR A 423 23.04 2.12 -12.79
N PRO A 424 24.18 1.95 -12.11
CA PRO A 424 25.45 1.72 -12.81
C PRO A 424 25.31 0.57 -13.81
N GLY A 425 25.68 0.81 -15.07
CA GLY A 425 25.57 -0.18 -16.14
C GLY A 425 24.29 -0.15 -16.98
N GLU A 426 23.26 0.57 -16.53
CA GLU A 426 22.00 0.72 -17.28
C GLU A 426 21.93 2.06 -18.01
N ASN A 427 22.74 2.25 -19.04
CA ASN A 427 22.80 3.50 -19.82
C ASN A 427 21.61 3.74 -20.76
N MET A 428 20.65 2.81 -20.79
CA MET A 428 19.55 2.89 -21.76
C MET A 428 18.50 3.94 -21.42
N TYR A 429 18.35 4.29 -20.15
CA TYR A 429 17.31 5.24 -19.71
C TYR A 429 17.46 6.63 -20.31
N GLY A 430 18.68 7.13 -20.46
CA GLY A 430 18.93 8.40 -21.11
C GLY A 430 18.40 8.47 -22.55
N ARG A 431 18.44 7.39 -23.31
CA ARG A 431 17.90 7.34 -24.67
C ARG A 431 16.37 7.45 -24.66
N TYR A 432 15.70 6.68 -23.80
CA TYR A 432 14.22 6.74 -23.70
C TYR A 432 13.73 8.11 -23.21
N GLN A 433 14.49 8.75 -22.33
CA GLN A 433 14.17 10.10 -21.88
C GLN A 433 14.33 11.14 -23.00
N SER A 434 15.28 10.94 -23.91
CA SER A 434 15.56 11.87 -25.01
C SER A 434 14.60 11.74 -26.19
N TYR A 435 13.97 10.57 -26.37
CA TYR A 435 13.09 10.28 -27.50
C TYR A 435 11.61 10.12 -27.12
N GLY A 436 11.26 10.29 -25.85
CA GLY A 436 9.87 10.25 -25.39
C GLY A 436 9.14 11.52 -25.78
N ALA A 437 8.52 11.53 -26.94
CA ALA A 437 7.60 12.56 -27.38
C ALA A 437 6.16 12.06 -27.25
#